data_876fe85641d925da2d0467ecb6109a01
#
_entry.id   876fe85641d925da2d0467ecb6109a01
#
_cell.length_a   1.000
_cell.length_b   1.000
_cell.length_c   1.000
_cell.angle_alpha   90.00
_cell.angle_beta   90.00
_cell.angle_gamma   90.00
#
_symmetry.space_group_name_H-M   'P 1'
#
loop_
_entity.id
_entity.type
_entity.pdbx_description
1 polymer ?
#
loop_
_entity_poly.entity_id
_entity_poly.type
_entity_poly.pdbx_seq_one_letter_code
_entity_poly.pdbx_strand_id
1 'polypeptide(L)'
;MMRSLYTAATGMIAQQTNLDTISNNLSNVNTTGYKTERTEFKSLLYQTLQTKTTTANGANKPVGAQVGLGTRVAATMSNYTQGAREETEIPTDFALEGKGFFAVRGVDAVSYTHLTL
;
A
#
# COMPACT_ATOMS: atom_id res chain seq x y z
N MET A 1 12.82 -8.04 26.04
CA MET A 1 13.73 -8.54 24.98
C MET A 1 12.96 -9.19 23.84
N MET A 2 12.16 -10.23 24.08
CA MET A 2 11.40 -10.92 23.02
C MET A 2 10.46 -9.97 22.25
N ARG A 3 9.78 -9.05 22.92
CA ARG A 3 8.88 -8.08 22.27
C ARG A 3 9.60 -7.16 21.28
N SER A 4 10.79 -6.68 21.61
CA SER A 4 11.58 -5.83 20.71
C SER A 4 12.01 -6.59 19.44
N LEU A 5 12.34 -7.87 19.58
CA LEU A 5 12.67 -8.74 18.45
C LEU A 5 11.45 -8.97 17.54
N TYR A 6 10.27 -9.18 18.11
CA TYR A 6 9.03 -9.30 17.33
C TYR A 6 8.70 -8.01 16.60
N THR A 7 8.83 -6.87 17.24
CA THR A 7 8.62 -5.56 16.60
C THR A 7 9.60 -5.35 15.46
N ALA A 8 10.87 -5.67 15.65
CA ALA A 8 11.89 -5.59 14.62
C ALA A 8 11.58 -6.55 13.45
N ALA A 9 11.14 -7.78 13.74
CA ALA A 9 10.77 -8.76 12.72
C ALA A 9 9.59 -8.27 11.86
N THR A 10 8.57 -7.66 12.46
CA THR A 10 7.45 -7.08 11.70
C THR A 10 7.90 -5.94 10.78
N GLY A 11 8.85 -5.12 11.22
CA GLY A 11 9.46 -4.07 10.39
C GLY A 11 10.23 -4.64 9.20
N MET A 12 11.01 -5.70 9.41
CA MET A 12 11.74 -6.37 8.33
C MET A 12 10.79 -7.00 7.30
N ILE A 13 9.75 -7.68 7.73
CA ILE A 13 8.73 -8.26 6.84
C ILE A 13 8.02 -7.15 6.05
N ALA A 14 7.68 -6.04 6.69
CA ALA A 14 7.08 -4.89 6.03
C ALA A 14 7.99 -4.33 4.93
N GLN A 15 9.29 -4.18 5.20
CA GLN A 15 10.26 -3.71 4.22
C GLN A 15 10.48 -4.72 3.09
N GLN A 16 10.47 -6.01 3.38
CA GLN A 16 10.53 -7.04 2.35
C GLN A 16 9.34 -6.92 1.38
N THR A 17 8.12 -6.80 1.90
CA THR A 17 6.93 -6.61 1.06
C THR A 17 7.01 -5.32 0.23
N ASN A 18 7.56 -4.26 0.80
CA ASN A 18 7.78 -3.01 0.07
C ASN A 18 8.78 -3.19 -1.09
N LEU A 19 9.88 -3.90 -0.85
CA LEU A 19 10.86 -4.22 -1.88
C LEU A 19 10.26 -5.11 -2.98
N ASP A 20 9.44 -6.09 -2.61
CA ASP A 20 8.74 -6.95 -3.58
C ASP A 20 7.82 -6.12 -4.49
N THR A 21 7.08 -5.17 -3.93
CA THR A 21 6.23 -4.25 -4.72
C THR A 21 7.06 -3.36 -5.64
N ILE A 22 8.16 -2.80 -5.16
CA ILE A 22 9.07 -1.98 -5.98
C ILE A 22 9.69 -2.82 -7.11
N SER A 23 10.11 -4.05 -6.82
CA SER A 23 10.67 -4.97 -7.80
C SER A 23 9.66 -5.33 -8.88
N ASN A 24 8.41 -5.54 -8.51
CA ASN A 24 7.32 -5.78 -9.45
C ASN A 24 7.07 -4.56 -10.33
N ASN A 25 7.05 -3.36 -9.77
CA ASN A 25 6.92 -2.12 -10.55
C ASN A 25 8.08 -1.96 -11.54
N LEU A 26 9.31 -2.25 -11.10
CA LEU A 26 10.49 -2.13 -11.93
C LEU A 26 10.49 -3.16 -13.08
N SER A 27 10.08 -4.39 -12.81
CA SER A 27 10.00 -5.43 -13.84
C SER A 27 8.96 -5.11 -14.92
N ASN A 28 7.93 -4.34 -14.58
CA ASN A 28 6.85 -3.94 -15.47
C ASN A 28 6.99 -2.51 -16.01
N VAL A 29 8.17 -1.89 -15.90
CA VAL A 29 8.38 -0.49 -16.33
C VAL A 29 8.09 -0.28 -17.83
N ASN A 30 8.32 -1.30 -18.65
CA ASN A 30 8.06 -1.27 -20.09
C ASN A 30 6.73 -1.95 -20.48
N THR A 31 5.91 -2.36 -19.51
CA THR A 31 4.62 -2.98 -19.79
C THR A 31 3.59 -1.89 -20.10
N THR A 32 3.02 -1.92 -21.28
CA THR A 32 1.99 -0.97 -21.72
C THR A 32 0.76 -1.07 -20.82
N GLY A 33 0.26 0.06 -20.35
CA GLY A 33 -0.93 0.13 -19.50
C GLY A 33 -0.71 -0.36 -18.07
N TYR A 34 0.52 -0.64 -17.65
CA TYR A 34 0.82 -1.02 -16.27
C TYR A 34 0.53 0.15 -15.32
N LYS A 35 -0.10 -0.17 -14.21
CA LYS A 35 -0.34 0.78 -13.11
C LYS A 35 0.53 0.44 -11.94
N THR A 36 1.36 1.41 -11.53
CA THR A 36 2.27 1.23 -10.41
C THR A 36 1.51 0.90 -9.14
N GLU A 37 1.98 -0.08 -8.41
CA GLU A 37 1.44 -0.48 -7.14
C GLU A 37 2.23 0.14 -5.99
N ARG A 38 1.54 0.45 -4.91
CA ARG A 38 2.11 1.00 -3.69
C ARG A 38 1.59 0.22 -2.48
N THR A 39 2.49 -0.14 -1.59
CA THR A 39 2.15 -0.83 -0.35
C THR A 39 1.77 0.19 0.72
N GLU A 40 0.63 -0.02 1.35
CA GLU A 40 0.16 0.76 2.49
C GLU A 40 0.42 -0.01 3.78
N PHE A 41 0.94 0.69 4.78
CA PHE A 41 1.26 0.11 6.08
C PHE A 41 0.33 0.65 7.16
N LYS A 42 0.07 -0.18 8.16
CA LYS A 42 -0.69 0.19 9.35
C LYS A 42 0.09 -0.18 10.61
N SER A 43 0.12 0.73 11.56
CA SER A 43 0.66 0.43 12.89
C SER A 43 -0.21 -0.58 13.62
N LEU A 44 0.42 -1.46 14.37
CA LEU A 44 -0.28 -2.30 15.34
C LEU A 44 -0.64 -1.48 16.60
N LEU A 45 -1.47 -2.06 17.45
CA LEU A 45 -1.90 -1.42 18.69
C LEU A 45 -0.70 -1.04 19.56
N TYR A 46 -0.86 0.02 20.32
CA TYR A 46 0.10 0.45 21.32
C TYR A 46 -0.23 -0.21 22.65
N GLN A 47 0.80 -0.71 23.32
CA GLN A 47 0.66 -1.18 24.69
C GLN A 47 0.99 -0.03 25.64
N THR A 48 0.05 0.30 26.53
CA THR A 48 0.26 1.30 27.56
C THR A 48 1.06 0.69 28.70
N LEU A 49 2.28 1.17 28.90
CA LEU A 49 3.14 0.78 30.03
C LEU A 49 2.83 1.57 31.27
N GLN A 50 2.42 2.83 31.10
CA GLN A 50 2.10 3.72 32.20
C GLN A 50 0.92 4.61 31.78
N THR A 51 -0.14 4.58 32.56
CA THR A 51 -1.27 5.49 32.44
C THR A 51 -0.98 6.81 33.15
N LYS A 52 -1.57 7.88 32.64
CA LYS A 52 -1.60 9.16 33.35
C LYS A 52 -2.42 8.95 34.62
N THR A 53 -1.80 9.05 35.79
CA THR A 53 -2.45 8.93 37.09
C THR A 53 -2.17 10.16 37.93
N THR A 54 -3.12 10.50 38.80
CA THR A 54 -2.93 11.51 39.84
C THR A 54 -2.34 10.82 41.06
N THR A 55 -1.26 11.36 41.59
CA THR A 55 -0.70 10.87 42.88
C THR A 55 -1.64 11.24 44.01
N ALA A 56 -1.57 10.48 45.13
CA ALA A 56 -2.36 10.74 46.34
C ALA A 56 -2.26 12.17 46.89
N ASN A 57 -1.21 12.90 46.54
CA ASN A 57 -0.99 14.31 46.88
C ASN A 57 -1.52 15.30 45.84
N GLY A 58 -2.39 14.88 44.88
CA GLY A 58 -2.99 15.76 43.88
C GLY A 58 -2.05 16.22 42.77
N ALA A 59 -0.79 15.75 42.71
CA ALA A 59 0.12 16.05 41.64
C ALA A 59 -0.19 15.17 40.40
N ASN A 60 -0.51 15.80 39.28
CA ASN A 60 -0.71 15.10 38.01
C ASN A 60 0.62 14.60 37.46
N LYS A 61 0.72 13.30 37.19
CA LYS A 61 1.75 12.76 36.30
C LYS A 61 1.30 12.93 34.85
N PRO A 62 1.78 13.96 34.12
CA PRO A 62 1.23 14.31 32.80
C PRO A 62 1.72 13.37 31.70
N VAL A 63 2.68 12.50 31.95
CA VAL A 63 3.34 11.67 30.94
C VAL A 63 2.94 10.22 31.08
N GLY A 64 2.26 9.71 30.06
CA GLY A 64 2.04 8.27 29.88
C GLY A 64 3.13 7.69 28.98
N ALA A 65 3.54 6.44 29.24
CA ALA A 65 4.45 5.70 28.38
C ALA A 65 3.68 4.63 27.61
N GLN A 66 3.79 4.67 26.28
CA GLN A 66 3.20 3.68 25.38
C GLN A 66 4.28 3.11 24.46
N VAL A 67 4.17 1.83 24.15
CA VAL A 67 5.07 1.14 23.23
C VAL A 67 4.25 0.54 22.09
N GLY A 68 4.65 0.82 20.86
CA GLY A 68 4.07 0.22 19.66
C GLY A 68 4.47 -1.25 19.52
N LEU A 69 3.54 -2.08 19.06
CA LEU A 69 3.76 -3.52 18.85
C LEU A 69 4.28 -3.87 17.46
N GLY A 70 4.53 -2.88 16.60
CA GLY A 70 5.07 -3.06 15.26
C GLY A 70 4.16 -2.54 14.16
N THR A 71 4.41 -3.02 12.95
CA THR A 71 3.70 -2.64 11.73
C THR A 71 3.17 -3.87 11.00
N ARG A 72 2.15 -3.68 10.17
CA ARG A 72 1.67 -4.69 9.23
C ARG A 72 1.33 -4.05 7.90
N VAL A 73 1.39 -4.84 6.84
CA VAL A 73 0.86 -4.46 5.53
C VAL A 73 -0.66 -4.38 5.64
N ALA A 74 -1.23 -3.27 5.20
CA ALA A 74 -2.67 -3.04 5.22
C ALA A 74 -3.31 -3.38 3.87
N ALA A 75 -2.72 -2.88 2.79
CA ALA A 75 -3.20 -3.08 1.42
C ALA A 75 -2.11 -2.77 0.41
N THR A 76 -2.30 -3.23 -0.81
CA THR A 76 -1.58 -2.77 -1.99
C THR A 76 -2.56 -1.98 -2.84
N MET A 77 -2.20 -0.76 -3.21
CA MET A 77 -3.04 0.14 -3.99
C MET A 77 -2.39 0.44 -5.34
N SER A 78 -3.19 0.34 -6.40
CA SER A 78 -2.75 0.72 -7.73
C SER A 78 -2.95 2.23 -7.96
N ASN A 79 -1.97 2.87 -8.59
CA ASN A 79 -2.04 4.27 -8.95
C ASN A 79 -2.57 4.41 -10.38
N TYR A 80 -3.74 5.03 -10.51
CA TYR A 80 -4.45 5.20 -11.79
C TYR A 80 -4.15 6.52 -12.51
N THR A 81 -3.03 7.15 -12.24
CA THR A 81 -2.62 8.33 -13.01
C THR A 81 -2.40 7.94 -14.48
N GLN A 82 -2.86 8.80 -15.37
CA GLN A 82 -2.67 8.61 -16.79
C GLN A 82 -1.21 8.91 -17.15
N GLY A 83 -0.57 7.99 -17.89
CA GLY A 83 0.78 8.17 -18.44
C GLY A 83 0.78 8.94 -19.76
N ALA A 84 1.97 9.17 -20.31
CA ALA A 84 2.13 9.68 -21.65
C ALA A 84 1.60 8.66 -22.67
N ARG A 85 0.95 9.16 -23.71
CA ARG A 85 0.52 8.34 -24.83
C ARG A 85 1.69 8.07 -25.76
N GLU A 86 1.79 6.85 -26.23
CA GLU A 86 2.73 6.46 -27.28
C GLU A 86 1.96 6.27 -28.58
N GLU A 87 2.45 6.85 -29.66
CA GLU A 87 1.86 6.70 -30.96
C GLU A 87 2.37 5.41 -31.60
N THR A 88 1.45 4.50 -31.88
CA THR A 88 1.73 3.26 -32.58
C THR A 88 1.10 3.34 -33.98
N GLU A 89 1.76 2.79 -34.99
CA GLU A 89 1.21 2.75 -36.37
C GLU A 89 0.19 1.62 -36.54
N ILE A 90 -0.30 1.04 -35.46
CA ILE A 90 -1.22 -0.11 -35.48
C ILE A 90 -2.66 0.41 -35.32
N PRO A 91 -3.55 0.19 -36.30
CA PRO A 91 -4.91 0.74 -36.27
C PRO A 91 -5.84 0.12 -35.20
N THR A 92 -5.40 -0.95 -34.54
CA THR A 92 -6.15 -1.63 -33.47
C THR A 92 -5.80 -1.15 -32.09
N ASP A 93 -4.78 -0.29 -31.96
CA ASP A 93 -4.37 0.24 -30.68
C ASP A 93 -5.21 1.46 -30.31
N PHE A 94 -5.87 1.38 -29.18
CA PHE A 94 -6.74 2.43 -28.68
C PHE A 94 -6.25 2.94 -27.33
N ALA A 95 -6.21 4.26 -27.18
CA ALA A 95 -5.95 4.91 -25.92
C ALA A 95 -7.13 5.79 -25.52
N LEU A 96 -7.53 5.71 -24.26
CA LEU A 96 -8.53 6.58 -23.67
C LEU A 96 -7.85 7.82 -23.09
N GLU A 97 -8.32 9.00 -23.48
CA GLU A 97 -7.91 10.25 -22.87
C GLU A 97 -8.97 10.67 -21.85
N GLY A 98 -8.57 10.74 -20.57
CA GLY A 98 -9.45 11.11 -19.48
C GLY A 98 -9.75 9.95 -18.54
N LYS A 99 -10.78 10.13 -17.71
CA LYS A 99 -11.17 9.13 -16.69
C LYS A 99 -12.16 8.13 -17.30
N GLY A 100 -11.76 6.89 -17.39
CA GLY A 100 -12.62 5.83 -17.89
C GLY A 100 -11.89 4.51 -18.06
N PHE A 101 -12.65 3.46 -18.37
CA PHE A 101 -12.14 2.13 -18.60
C PHE A 101 -12.85 1.49 -19.79
N PHE A 102 -12.16 0.64 -20.51
CA PHE A 102 -12.78 -0.20 -21.51
C PHE A 102 -13.55 -1.34 -20.83
N ALA A 103 -14.80 -1.54 -21.24
CA ALA A 103 -15.56 -2.70 -20.82
C ALA A 103 -15.29 -3.85 -21.79
N VAL A 104 -14.72 -4.94 -21.28
CA VAL A 104 -14.46 -6.15 -22.07
C VAL A 104 -15.34 -7.27 -21.53
N ARG A 105 -16.04 -7.96 -22.43
CA ARG A 105 -16.81 -9.14 -22.10
C ARG A 105 -15.97 -10.39 -22.34
N GLY A 106 -15.67 -11.11 -21.27
CA GLY A 106 -14.98 -12.41 -21.34
C GLY A 106 -15.87 -13.51 -21.91
N VAL A 107 -15.27 -14.65 -22.20
CA VAL A 107 -15.96 -15.84 -22.72
C VAL A 107 -17.03 -16.35 -21.74
N ASP A 108 -16.84 -16.09 -20.45
CA ASP A 108 -17.75 -16.50 -19.36
C ASP A 108 -18.93 -15.52 -19.15
N ALA A 109 -19.20 -14.64 -20.10
CA ALA A 109 -20.22 -13.58 -20.00
C ALA A 109 -20.03 -12.59 -18.83
N VAL A 110 -18.91 -12.62 -18.15
CA VAL A 110 -18.54 -11.66 -17.11
C VAL A 110 -17.97 -10.41 -17.77
N SER A 111 -18.49 -9.25 -17.40
CA SER A 111 -17.97 -7.96 -17.87
C SER A 111 -16.77 -7.56 -17.04
N TYR A 112 -15.61 -7.47 -17.67
CA TYR A 112 -14.40 -6.95 -17.07
C TYR A 112 -14.21 -5.49 -17.50
N THR A 113 -13.99 -4.60 -16.55
CA THR A 113 -13.53 -3.25 -16.85
C THR A 113 -12.02 -3.26 -16.95
N HIS A 114 -11.48 -3.02 -18.16
CA HIS A 114 -10.05 -2.99 -18.37
C HIS A 114 -9.55 -1.55 -18.43
N LEU A 115 -8.35 -1.35 -17.89
CA LEU A 115 -7.64 -0.08 -17.97
C LEU A 115 -7.20 0.24 -19.40
N THR A 116 -7.15 1.52 -19.67
CA THR A 116 -6.59 2.07 -20.91
C THR A 116 -5.15 1.62 -21.13
N LEU A 117 -4.92 1.06 -22.24
CA LEU A 117 -3.59 0.90 -22.81
C LEU A 117 -3.06 2.23 -23.31
#